data_b810682d726b1047dd23d7eb7b98ecef
#
_entry.id   b810682d726b1047dd23d7eb7b98ecef
#
_cell.length_a   1.000
_cell.length_b   1.000
_cell.length_c   1.000
_cell.angle_alpha   90.00
_cell.angle_beta   90.00
_cell.angle_gamma   90.00
#
_symmetry.space_group_name_H-M   'P 1'
#
loop_
_entity.id
_entity.type
_entity.pdbx_description
1 polymer ?
#
loop_
_entity_poly.entity_id
_entity_poly.type
_entity_poly.pdbx_seq_one_letter_code
_entity_poly.pdbx_strand_id
1 'polypeptide(L)' 'MYQREGIKEGMTVRSVDGHRLGRVYAVGESEFHIEKGLFFPKDYSVRYSEVGDIVDGEIILAHGKDSLRPFTT' A
#
# COMPACT_ATOMS: atom_id res chain seq x y z
N MET A 1 -12.46 2.52 -9.17
CA MET A 1 -11.15 3.12 -8.86
C MET A 1 -11.22 3.77 -7.48
N TYR A 2 -10.27 3.45 -6.62
CA TYR A 2 -10.22 4.04 -5.28
C TYR A 2 -9.48 5.36 -5.33
N GLN A 3 -9.93 6.28 -4.50
CA GLN A 3 -9.32 7.59 -4.40
C GLN A 3 -8.68 7.73 -3.02
N ARG A 4 -7.85 8.75 -2.87
CA ARG A 4 -7.08 8.91 -1.65
C ARG A 4 -7.95 9.10 -0.40
N GLU A 5 -9.21 9.52 -0.55
CA GLU A 5 -10.11 9.69 0.60
C GLU A 5 -10.34 8.38 1.35
N GLY A 6 -10.22 7.24 0.66
CA GLY A 6 -10.39 5.95 1.31
C GLY A 6 -9.10 5.39 1.90
N ILE A 7 -7.98 6.03 1.66
CA ILE A 7 -6.65 5.57 2.06
C ILE A 7 -6.11 6.51 3.13
N LYS A 8 -5.77 5.95 4.28
CA LYS A 8 -5.30 6.74 5.42
C LYS A 8 -4.03 6.15 5.99
N GLU A 9 -3.22 7.00 6.62
CA GLU A 9 -2.03 6.55 7.34
C GLU A 9 -2.43 5.56 8.43
N GLY A 10 -1.61 4.55 8.60
CA GLY A 10 -1.84 3.50 9.58
C GLY A 10 -2.58 2.28 9.04
N MET A 11 -3.15 2.36 7.85
CA MET A 11 -3.86 1.22 7.27
C MET A 11 -2.88 0.15 6.83
N THR A 12 -3.25 -1.11 7.08
CA THR A 12 -2.48 -2.25 6.61
C THR A 12 -2.73 -2.47 5.13
N VAL A 13 -1.69 -2.84 4.39
CA VAL A 13 -1.77 -3.13 2.96
C VAL A 13 -1.42 -4.59 2.74
N ARG A 14 -2.29 -5.30 2.00
CA ARG A 14 -2.08 -6.70 1.64
C ARG A 14 -2.10 -6.86 0.13
N SER A 15 -1.38 -7.87 -0.35
CA SER A 15 -1.44 -8.24 -1.75
C SER A 15 -2.71 -9.02 -2.03
N VAL A 16 -3.01 -9.24 -3.31
CA VAL A 16 -4.19 -10.00 -3.71
C VAL A 16 -4.11 -11.45 -3.23
N ASP A 17 -2.92 -11.98 -3.02
CA ASP A 17 -2.73 -13.33 -2.51
C ASP A 17 -2.64 -13.39 -0.98
N GLY A 18 -2.97 -12.30 -0.28
CA GLY A 18 -3.14 -12.29 1.17
C GLY A 18 -1.90 -11.98 1.97
N HIS A 19 -0.76 -11.70 1.34
CA HIS A 19 0.45 -11.36 2.05
C HIS A 19 0.40 -9.93 2.56
N ARG A 20 0.80 -9.73 3.81
CA ARG A 20 0.91 -8.39 4.36
C ARG A 20 2.13 -7.71 3.75
N LEU A 21 1.90 -6.56 3.13
CA LEU A 21 2.96 -5.84 2.44
C LEU A 21 3.54 -4.71 3.28
N GLY A 22 2.74 -4.16 4.19
CA GLY A 22 3.21 -3.06 5.02
C GLY A 22 2.06 -2.22 5.54
N ARG A 23 2.41 -1.01 5.91
CA ARG A 23 1.46 -0.05 6.48
C ARG A 23 1.64 1.30 5.81
N VAL A 24 0.54 1.98 5.54
CA VAL A 24 0.59 3.32 4.95
C VAL A 24 1.19 4.30 5.94
N TYR A 25 2.20 5.05 5.51
CA TYR A 25 2.79 6.10 6.34
C TYR A 25 2.69 7.49 5.71
N ALA A 26 2.35 7.57 4.43
CA ALA A 26 2.17 8.85 3.77
C ALA A 26 1.15 8.71 2.64
N VAL A 27 0.35 9.73 2.43
CA VAL A 27 -0.72 9.75 1.43
C VAL A 27 -0.51 10.97 0.53
N GLY A 28 -0.27 10.73 -0.76
CA GLY A 28 -0.11 11.78 -1.74
C GLY A 28 -1.31 11.92 -2.65
N GLU A 29 -1.18 12.73 -3.68
CA GLU A 29 -2.29 12.98 -4.61
C GLU A 29 -2.52 11.83 -5.58
N SER A 30 -1.46 11.23 -6.11
CA SER A 30 -1.57 10.18 -7.10
C SER A 30 -1.15 8.81 -6.57
N GLU A 31 -0.52 8.79 -5.40
CA GLU A 31 -0.01 7.54 -4.83
C GLU A 31 0.11 7.67 -3.32
N PHE A 32 0.22 6.53 -2.67
CA PHE A 32 0.51 6.49 -1.24
C PHE A 32 1.78 5.67 -1.03
N HIS A 33 2.38 5.84 0.14
CA HIS A 33 3.63 5.18 0.47
C HIS A 33 3.42 4.25 1.64
N ILE A 34 3.99 3.05 1.54
CA ILE A 34 3.92 2.06 2.60
C ILE A 34 5.32 1.71 3.05
N GLU A 35 5.43 1.35 4.32
CA GLU A 35 6.69 0.87 4.86
C GLU A 35 6.52 -0.55 5.39
N LYS A 36 7.58 -1.33 5.31
CA LYS A 36 7.61 -2.71 5.74
C LYS A 36 8.87 -2.94 6.55
N GLY A 37 8.71 -3.64 7.68
CA GLY A 37 9.84 -4.02 8.52
C GLY A 37 10.04 -3.06 9.68
N LEU A 38 10.64 -3.57 10.74
CA LEU A 38 10.90 -2.82 11.96
C LEU A 38 12.34 -2.31 12.03
N PHE A 39 13.29 -3.17 11.68
CA PHE A 39 14.71 -2.85 11.85
C PHE A 39 15.33 -2.27 10.60
N PHE A 40 14.86 -2.73 9.43
CA PHE A 40 15.34 -2.25 8.14
C PHE A 40 14.13 -1.97 7.27
N PRO A 41 13.41 -0.89 7.59
CA PRO A 41 12.19 -0.60 6.86
C PRO A 41 12.49 -0.28 5.41
N LYS A 42 11.65 -0.80 4.53
CA LYS A 42 11.69 -0.49 3.12
C LYS A 42 10.42 0.26 2.76
N ASP A 43 10.58 1.27 1.94
CA ASP A 43 9.48 2.11 1.52
C ASP A 43 9.07 1.76 0.09
N TYR A 44 7.77 1.63 -0.12
CA TYR A 44 7.22 1.34 -1.44
C TYR A 44 6.19 2.39 -1.80
N SER A 45 6.11 2.68 -3.09
CA SER A 45 5.15 3.61 -3.65
C SER A 45 4.06 2.82 -4.35
N VAL A 46 2.80 3.13 -4.06
CA VAL A 46 1.66 2.41 -4.62
C VAL A 46 0.68 3.43 -5.18
N ARG A 47 0.30 3.27 -6.45
CA ARG A 47 -0.69 4.14 -7.06
C ARG A 47 -2.08 3.73 -6.65
N TYR A 48 -2.99 4.69 -6.55
CA TYR A 48 -4.37 4.41 -6.18
C TYR A 48 -5.04 3.45 -7.17
N SER A 49 -4.63 3.49 -8.43
CA SER A 49 -5.17 2.59 -9.44
C SER A 49 -4.80 1.11 -9.19
N GLU A 50 -3.83 0.86 -8.32
CA GLU A 50 -3.41 -0.50 -7.99
C GLU A 50 -4.21 -1.10 -6.85
N VAL A 51 -5.09 -0.33 -6.21
CA VAL A 51 -5.94 -0.81 -5.14
C VAL A 51 -7.10 -1.59 -5.74
N GLY A 52 -7.25 -2.84 -5.32
CA GLY A 52 -8.36 -3.68 -5.78
C GLY A 52 -9.57 -3.59 -4.88
N ASP A 53 -9.34 -3.44 -3.57
CA ASP A 53 -10.45 -3.38 -2.61
C ASP A 53 -9.96 -2.80 -1.30
N ILE A 54 -10.90 -2.38 -0.47
CA ILE A 54 -10.63 -1.99 0.91
C ILE A 54 -11.62 -2.74 1.77
N VAL A 55 -11.12 -3.63 2.62
CA VAL A 55 -11.93 -4.53 3.43
C VAL A 55 -11.52 -4.37 4.89
N ASP A 56 -12.48 -4.04 5.74
CA ASP A 56 -12.25 -3.90 7.19
C ASP A 56 -11.07 -2.99 7.53
N GLY A 57 -10.93 -1.90 6.77
CA GLY A 57 -9.86 -0.94 7.01
C GLY A 57 -8.50 -1.38 6.48
N GLU A 58 -8.44 -2.48 5.75
CA GLU A 58 -7.21 -2.94 5.11
C GLU A 58 -7.29 -2.75 3.60
N ILE A 59 -6.18 -2.34 3.03
CA ILE A 59 -6.09 -2.12 1.59
C ILE A 59 -5.63 -3.43 0.93
N ILE A 60 -6.40 -3.90 -0.06
CA ILE A 60 -6.05 -5.10 -0.81
C ILE A 60 -5.66 -4.65 -2.22
N LEU A 61 -4.43 -4.92 -2.61
CA LEU A 61 -3.96 -4.54 -3.93
C LEU A 61 -4.51 -5.52 -4.97
N ALA A 62 -4.60 -5.04 -6.21
CA ALA A 62 -5.05 -5.87 -7.32
C ALA A 62 -3.94 -6.80 -7.83
N HIS A 63 -2.73 -6.65 -7.31
CA HIS A 63 -1.55 -7.38 -7.77
C HIS A 63 -0.95 -8.20 -6.64
N GLY A 64 -0.07 -9.14 -7.01
CA GLY A 64 0.67 -9.92 -6.03
C GLY A 64 1.81 -9.12 -5.42
N LYS A 65 2.44 -9.69 -4.40
CA LYS A 65 3.49 -9.00 -3.65
C LYS A 65 4.71 -8.62 -4.50
N ASP A 66 4.92 -9.33 -5.61
CA ASP A 66 6.09 -9.10 -6.45
C ASP A 66 5.96 -7.91 -7.37
N SER A 67 4.78 -7.29 -7.42
CA SER A 67 4.56 -6.14 -8.29
C SER A 67 4.84 -4.81 -7.61
N LEU A 68 5.24 -4.81 -6.34
CA LEU A 68 5.57 -3.58 -5.63
C LEU A 68 6.85 -2.95 -6.20
N ARG A 69 6.81 -1.64 -6.31
CA ARG A 69 7.99 -0.88 -6.75
C ARG A 69 8.62 -0.18 -5.55
N PRO A 70 9.90 -0.40 -5.30
CA PRO A 70 10.57 0.31 -4.21
C PRO A 70 10.51 1.83 -4.43
N PHE A 71 10.29 2.55 -3.35
CA PHE A 71 10.35 4.01 -3.38
C PHE A 71 11.82 4.39 -3.16
N THR A 72 12.49 4.75 -4.25
CA THR A 72 13.89 5.14 -4.19
C THR A 72 14.02 6.64 -4.35
N THR A 73 14.87 7.21 -3.57
CA THR A 73 15.19 8.62 -3.66
C THR A 73 16.51 8.82 -4.38
#